data_995c58713676b1ca50156c75f7484194
#
_entry.id   995c58713676b1ca50156c75f7484194
#
_cell.length_a   1.000
_cell.length_b   1.000
_cell.length_c   1.000
_cell.angle_alpha   90.00
_cell.angle_beta   90.00
_cell.angle_gamma   90.00
#
_symmetry.space_group_name_H-M   'P 1'
#
loop_
_entity.id
_entity.type
_entity.pdbx_description
1 polymer ?
#
loop_
_entity_poly.entity_id
_entity_poly.type
_entity_poly.pdbx_seq_one_letter_code
_entity_poly.pdbx_strand_id
1 'polypeptide(L)'
;MTGHDIGQAAIPLPEVISELVASLPETHLAAWTRALRTITTPDDQTESRLIAAHPGAGLGPRAALLLSAWRSTDPQLPGPALALALEAAICRYEQDLASHHVDIVVSGPLSGTVPLRLTASAAVEVIRSATRTLLLTSYAAFGIQEIVEEITEAADRGVSVNLVLETARSAGGRLHGETDGRIAFHALRFHPDVHLWQWANAERRGSSGRRGSMHAKVIAADRSTVLLGSANLTDNAYNDNLEVGAVIRDPIAVGKLVDHFTTLMHSESSLLVRLPWVPSQGNGVDESDGRT
;
A
#
# COMPACT_ATOMS: atom_id res chain seq x y z
N MET A 1 22.39 46.86 28.95
CA MET A 1 21.60 45.60 28.86
C MET A 1 20.75 45.71 27.62
N THR A 2 21.26 45.24 26.51
CA THR A 2 20.57 45.23 25.20
C THR A 2 19.84 43.92 25.06
N GLY A 3 18.49 43.97 25.19
CA GLY A 3 17.63 42.83 24.91
C GLY A 3 17.72 42.48 23.43
N HIS A 4 18.22 41.30 23.12
CA HIS A 4 18.08 40.70 21.80
C HIS A 4 16.60 40.31 21.63
N ASP A 5 15.91 41.13 20.87
CA ASP A 5 14.62 40.75 20.28
C ASP A 5 14.92 39.68 19.22
N ILE A 6 14.71 38.42 19.58
CA ILE A 6 14.78 37.32 18.64
C ILE A 6 13.49 37.43 17.80
N GLY A 7 13.57 38.19 16.71
CA GLY A 7 12.49 38.30 15.73
C GLY A 7 12.05 36.89 15.31
N GLN A 8 10.84 36.52 15.70
CA GLN A 8 10.21 35.28 15.29
C GLN A 8 10.15 35.28 13.75
N ALA A 9 10.93 34.42 13.10
CA ALA A 9 10.95 34.34 11.65
C ALA A 9 9.51 34.13 11.14
N ALA A 10 9.06 34.97 10.21
CA ALA A 10 7.73 34.85 9.64
C ALA A 10 7.58 33.48 8.99
N ILE A 11 6.49 32.78 9.30
CA ILE A 11 6.20 31.46 8.69
C ILE A 11 5.97 31.69 7.18
N PRO A 12 6.63 30.95 6.30
CA PRO A 12 6.49 31.09 4.85
C PRO A 12 5.05 30.85 4.39
N LEU A 13 4.58 31.61 3.42
CA LEU A 13 3.21 31.51 2.90
C LEU A 13 2.80 30.09 2.46
N PRO A 14 3.67 29.28 1.78
CA PRO A 14 3.33 27.90 1.44
C PRO A 14 3.08 27.00 2.66
N GLU A 15 3.80 27.20 3.76
CA GLU A 15 3.61 26.44 5.01
C GLU A 15 2.27 26.81 5.66
N VAL A 16 1.94 28.09 5.70
CA VAL A 16 0.63 28.57 6.20
C VAL A 16 -0.52 28.01 5.37
N ILE A 17 -0.39 28.00 4.04
CA ILE A 17 -1.39 27.39 3.15
C ILE A 17 -1.58 25.91 3.47
N SER A 18 -0.50 25.16 3.63
CA SER A 18 -0.53 23.72 3.95
C SER A 18 -1.20 23.47 5.29
N GLU A 19 -0.90 24.26 6.32
CA GLU A 19 -1.53 24.17 7.65
C GLU A 19 -3.03 24.49 7.60
N LEU A 20 -3.43 25.50 6.85
CA LEU A 20 -4.84 25.86 6.67
C LEU A 20 -5.61 24.72 5.99
N VAL A 21 -5.06 24.15 4.93
CA VAL A 21 -5.70 23.03 4.21
C VAL A 21 -5.86 21.80 5.10
N ALA A 22 -4.88 21.50 5.95
CA ALA A 22 -4.95 20.37 6.87
C ALA A 22 -5.91 20.59 8.06
N SER A 23 -6.20 21.86 8.44
CA SER A 23 -6.91 22.20 9.67
C SER A 23 -8.31 22.77 9.49
N LEU A 24 -8.64 23.29 8.31
CA LEU A 24 -9.95 23.89 8.03
C LEU A 24 -10.87 22.91 7.29
N PRO A 25 -12.18 22.90 7.60
CA PRO A 25 -13.17 22.18 6.82
C PRO A 25 -13.22 22.66 5.37
N GLU A 26 -13.55 21.75 4.44
CA GLU A 26 -13.67 22.03 3.01
C GLU A 26 -14.57 23.24 2.70
N THR A 27 -15.70 23.37 3.42
CA THR A 27 -16.64 24.49 3.26
C THR A 27 -15.99 25.84 3.54
N HIS A 28 -15.10 25.94 4.52
CA HIS A 28 -14.35 27.17 4.85
C HIS A 28 -13.28 27.46 3.79
N LEU A 29 -12.54 26.43 3.37
CA LEU A 29 -11.53 26.56 2.32
C LEU A 29 -12.16 27.05 1.01
N ALA A 30 -13.30 26.46 0.59
CA ALA A 30 -14.04 26.89 -0.60
C ALA A 30 -14.56 28.34 -0.49
N ALA A 31 -15.03 28.77 0.70
CA ALA A 31 -15.48 30.12 0.92
C ALA A 31 -14.31 31.11 0.89
N TRP A 32 -13.18 30.80 1.52
CA TRP A 32 -11.98 31.62 1.51
C TRP A 32 -11.40 31.77 0.11
N THR A 33 -11.33 30.66 -0.65
CA THR A 33 -10.90 30.70 -2.05
C THR A 33 -11.75 31.66 -2.90
N ARG A 34 -13.10 31.62 -2.74
CA ARG A 34 -13.98 32.54 -3.44
C ARG A 34 -13.76 33.98 -3.01
N ALA A 35 -13.60 34.26 -1.72
CA ALA A 35 -13.34 35.60 -1.21
C ALA A 35 -11.99 36.14 -1.73
N LEU A 36 -10.94 35.35 -1.71
CA LEU A 36 -9.62 35.74 -2.22
C LEU A 36 -9.64 36.13 -3.69
N ARG A 37 -10.47 35.50 -4.51
CA ARG A 37 -10.59 35.83 -5.94
C ARG A 37 -11.09 37.26 -6.18
N THR A 38 -11.75 37.88 -5.20
CA THR A 38 -12.28 39.26 -5.29
C THR A 38 -11.33 40.29 -4.69
N ILE A 39 -10.24 39.89 -4.06
CA ILE A 39 -9.28 40.75 -3.38
C ILE A 39 -8.10 41.03 -4.32
N THR A 40 -7.84 42.28 -4.65
CA THR A 40 -6.73 42.63 -5.54
C THR A 40 -5.40 42.49 -4.82
N THR A 41 -5.27 43.06 -3.62
CA THR A 41 -4.11 42.99 -2.74
C THR A 41 -4.58 42.99 -1.28
N PRO A 42 -3.75 42.48 -0.34
CA PRO A 42 -4.16 42.42 1.07
C PRO A 42 -4.31 43.83 1.69
N ASP A 43 -5.51 44.15 2.13
CA ASP A 43 -5.87 45.37 2.84
C ASP A 43 -6.29 45.10 4.29
N ASP A 44 -6.68 46.18 5.03
CA ASP A 44 -7.09 46.05 6.43
C ASP A 44 -8.46 45.38 6.61
N GLN A 45 -9.25 45.24 5.54
CA GLN A 45 -10.53 44.54 5.55
C GLN A 45 -10.44 43.09 5.13
N THR A 46 -9.28 42.63 4.64
CA THR A 46 -9.09 41.31 4.12
C THR A 46 -9.40 40.23 5.16
N GLU A 47 -8.93 40.38 6.39
CA GLU A 47 -9.20 39.45 7.50
C GLU A 47 -10.71 39.33 7.76
N SER A 48 -11.40 40.47 7.90
CA SER A 48 -12.85 40.52 8.13
C SER A 48 -13.65 39.90 6.98
N ARG A 49 -13.22 40.09 5.73
CA ARG A 49 -13.83 39.47 4.54
C ARG A 49 -13.68 37.94 4.54
N LEU A 50 -12.53 37.42 4.91
CA LEU A 50 -12.30 35.96 5.01
C LEU A 50 -13.19 35.35 6.09
N ILE A 51 -13.25 35.97 7.29
CA ILE A 51 -14.11 35.53 8.39
C ILE A 51 -15.59 35.58 7.99
N ALA A 52 -16.03 36.67 7.34
CA ALA A 52 -17.41 36.84 6.91
C ALA A 52 -17.83 35.90 5.77
N ALA A 53 -16.89 35.41 4.95
CA ALA A 53 -17.17 34.50 3.84
C ALA A 53 -17.78 33.15 4.31
N HIS A 54 -17.37 32.66 5.48
CA HIS A 54 -17.98 31.53 6.16
C HIS A 54 -17.72 31.63 7.67
N PRO A 55 -18.65 32.20 8.45
CA PRO A 55 -18.44 32.40 9.86
C PRO A 55 -18.25 31.11 10.65
N GLY A 56 -17.30 31.12 11.59
CA GLY A 56 -16.99 29.97 12.45
C GLY A 56 -16.05 30.31 13.59
N ALA A 57 -16.00 29.46 14.61
CA ALA A 57 -15.11 29.67 15.75
C ALA A 57 -13.63 29.47 15.34
N GLY A 58 -12.73 30.26 15.89
CA GLY A 58 -11.30 30.14 15.72
C GLY A 58 -10.74 30.54 14.33
N LEU A 59 -11.54 31.23 13.51
CA LEU A 59 -11.09 31.67 12.17
C LEU A 59 -10.22 32.94 12.21
N GLY A 60 -10.41 33.82 13.19
CA GLY A 60 -9.65 35.07 13.29
C GLY A 60 -8.12 34.83 13.32
N PRO A 61 -7.60 34.02 14.23
CA PRO A 61 -6.15 33.71 14.27
C PRO A 61 -5.63 33.13 12.94
N ARG A 62 -6.41 32.27 12.28
CA ARG A 62 -6.03 31.66 10.98
C ARG A 62 -6.02 32.67 9.84
N ALA A 63 -7.03 33.56 9.78
CA ALA A 63 -7.08 34.62 8.80
C ALA A 63 -5.93 35.62 8.99
N ALA A 64 -5.65 36.00 10.24
CA ALA A 64 -4.52 36.86 10.60
C ALA A 64 -3.18 36.24 10.20
N LEU A 65 -3.00 34.93 10.44
CA LEU A 65 -1.79 34.20 10.05
C LEU A 65 -1.59 34.20 8.53
N LEU A 66 -2.65 33.90 7.77
CA LEU A 66 -2.61 33.94 6.30
C LEU A 66 -2.26 35.33 5.80
N LEU A 67 -2.92 36.38 6.34
CA LEU A 67 -2.68 37.75 5.94
C LEU A 67 -1.26 38.20 6.26
N SER A 68 -0.73 37.85 7.43
CA SER A 68 0.65 38.15 7.82
C SER A 68 1.66 37.47 6.88
N ALA A 69 1.48 36.18 6.58
CA ALA A 69 2.34 35.44 5.65
C ALA A 69 2.25 35.99 4.22
N TRP A 70 1.05 36.34 3.77
CA TRP A 70 0.82 36.95 2.46
C TRP A 70 1.59 38.29 2.31
N ARG A 71 1.40 39.20 3.28
CA ARG A 71 2.10 40.52 3.29
C ARG A 71 3.63 40.36 3.39
N SER A 72 4.10 39.37 4.13
CA SER A 72 5.55 39.14 4.31
C SER A 72 6.20 38.52 3.08
N THR A 73 5.48 37.71 2.33
CA THR A 73 5.99 37.02 1.13
C THR A 73 5.99 37.97 -0.07
N ASP A 74 4.84 38.53 -0.41
CA ASP A 74 4.69 39.53 -1.47
C ASP A 74 3.37 40.32 -1.28
N PRO A 75 3.44 41.58 -0.81
CA PRO A 75 2.24 42.41 -0.63
C PRO A 75 1.55 42.80 -1.95
N GLN A 76 2.20 42.59 -3.09
CA GLN A 76 1.64 42.83 -4.42
C GLN A 76 1.04 41.56 -5.05
N LEU A 77 1.21 40.39 -4.44
CA LEU A 77 0.61 39.15 -4.93
C LEU A 77 -0.91 39.32 -4.99
N PRO A 78 -1.55 39.14 -6.17
CA PRO A 78 -2.99 39.27 -6.28
C PRO A 78 -3.75 38.18 -5.53
N GLY A 79 -4.88 38.51 -4.91
CA GLY A 79 -5.75 37.53 -4.25
C GLY A 79 -6.15 36.34 -5.14
N PRO A 80 -6.46 36.51 -6.44
CA PRO A 80 -6.70 35.40 -7.35
C PRO A 80 -5.51 34.42 -7.46
N ALA A 81 -4.26 34.91 -7.40
CA ALA A 81 -3.08 34.04 -7.40
C ALA A 81 -2.97 33.25 -6.09
N LEU A 82 -3.25 33.86 -4.95
CA LEU A 82 -3.32 33.17 -3.66
C LEU A 82 -4.48 32.16 -3.62
N ALA A 83 -5.63 32.49 -4.21
CA ALA A 83 -6.77 31.57 -4.35
C ALA A 83 -6.37 30.31 -5.16
N LEU A 84 -5.66 30.50 -6.27
CA LEU A 84 -5.16 29.39 -7.09
C LEU A 84 -4.14 28.51 -6.31
N ALA A 85 -3.25 29.13 -5.54
CA ALA A 85 -2.32 28.41 -4.69
C ALA A 85 -3.03 27.58 -3.62
N LEU A 86 -4.09 28.14 -3.00
CA LEU A 86 -4.92 27.42 -2.02
C LEU A 86 -5.67 26.25 -2.68
N GLU A 87 -6.25 26.43 -3.86
CA GLU A 87 -6.90 25.35 -4.63
C GLU A 87 -5.94 24.24 -5.00
N ALA A 88 -4.74 24.58 -5.46
CA ALA A 88 -3.71 23.60 -5.77
C ALA A 88 -3.30 22.80 -4.53
N ALA A 89 -3.16 23.46 -3.38
CA ALA A 89 -2.85 22.80 -2.11
C ALA A 89 -3.99 21.88 -1.63
N ILE A 90 -5.26 22.30 -1.78
CA ILE A 90 -6.44 21.47 -1.48
C ILE A 90 -6.43 20.22 -2.35
N CYS A 91 -6.31 20.38 -3.66
CA CYS A 91 -6.28 19.25 -4.59
C CYS A 91 -5.13 18.28 -4.27
N ARG A 92 -3.95 18.80 -3.94
CA ARG A 92 -2.81 17.97 -3.53
C ARG A 92 -3.07 17.22 -2.22
N TYR A 93 -3.63 17.88 -1.22
CA TYR A 93 -3.97 17.28 0.06
C TYR A 93 -5.00 16.16 -0.06
N GLU A 94 -6.04 16.37 -0.89
CA GLU A 94 -7.05 15.35 -1.20
C GLU A 94 -6.43 14.13 -1.91
N GLN A 95 -5.53 14.37 -2.88
CA GLN A 95 -4.78 13.31 -3.55
C GLN A 95 -3.88 12.55 -2.58
N ASP A 96 -3.20 13.24 -1.66
CA ASP A 96 -2.35 12.63 -0.65
C ASP A 96 -3.18 11.80 0.33
N LEU A 97 -4.33 12.30 0.80
CA LEU A 97 -5.26 11.52 1.63
C LEU A 97 -5.79 10.27 0.90
N ALA A 98 -6.10 10.38 -0.38
CA ALA A 98 -6.58 9.26 -1.18
C ALA A 98 -5.46 8.23 -1.46
N SER A 99 -4.21 8.69 -1.57
CA SER A 99 -3.04 7.85 -1.87
C SER A 99 -2.36 7.25 -0.64
N HIS A 100 -2.57 7.81 0.57
CA HIS A 100 -2.00 7.32 1.84
C HIS A 100 -3.12 6.80 2.75
N HIS A 101 -3.71 5.66 2.39
CA HIS A 101 -4.84 5.08 3.10
C HIS A 101 -4.47 3.72 3.69
N VAL A 102 -4.89 3.48 4.93
CA VAL A 102 -4.74 2.18 5.61
C VAL A 102 -6.10 1.66 6.04
N ASP A 103 -6.51 0.53 5.48
CA ASP A 103 -7.70 -0.22 5.91
C ASP A 103 -7.31 -1.42 6.74
N ILE A 104 -7.89 -1.59 7.92
CA ILE A 104 -7.73 -2.82 8.70
C ILE A 104 -8.68 -3.89 8.15
N VAL A 105 -8.16 -5.10 7.98
CA VAL A 105 -8.90 -6.27 7.52
C VAL A 105 -8.78 -7.41 8.51
N VAL A 106 -9.78 -8.27 8.56
CA VAL A 106 -9.84 -9.41 9.47
C VAL A 106 -10.39 -10.65 8.77
N SER A 107 -10.10 -11.83 9.33
CA SER A 107 -10.80 -13.09 9.03
C SER A 107 -11.36 -13.68 10.31
N GLY A 108 -12.30 -14.60 10.19
CA GLY A 108 -12.94 -15.29 11.32
C GLY A 108 -14.10 -14.50 11.92
N PRO A 109 -14.40 -14.69 13.21
CA PRO A 109 -15.58 -14.11 13.84
C PRO A 109 -15.58 -12.59 13.83
N LEU A 110 -16.66 -11.96 13.35
CA LEU A 110 -16.84 -10.51 13.37
C LEU A 110 -17.57 -10.08 14.63
N SER A 111 -17.18 -8.92 15.20
CA SER A 111 -17.81 -8.38 16.40
C SER A 111 -19.27 -7.91 16.21
N GLY A 112 -19.71 -7.72 14.97
CA GLY A 112 -21.04 -7.20 14.62
C GLY A 112 -21.27 -5.71 14.94
N THR A 113 -20.39 -5.09 15.72
CA THR A 113 -20.51 -3.67 16.14
C THR A 113 -19.48 -2.76 15.48
N VAL A 114 -18.34 -3.32 15.07
CA VAL A 114 -17.27 -2.58 14.38
C VAL A 114 -17.24 -3.03 12.92
N PRO A 115 -17.48 -2.13 11.96
CA PRO A 115 -17.42 -2.48 10.54
C PRO A 115 -15.96 -2.69 10.12
N LEU A 116 -15.59 -3.95 9.88
CA LEU A 116 -14.27 -4.33 9.36
C LEU A 116 -14.43 -5.07 8.03
N ARG A 117 -13.44 -4.92 7.15
CA ARG A 117 -13.40 -5.64 5.88
C ARG A 117 -12.86 -7.04 6.07
N LEU A 118 -13.36 -7.99 5.27
CA LEU A 118 -12.83 -9.36 5.24
C LEU A 118 -11.51 -9.43 4.46
N THR A 119 -10.56 -10.19 5.01
CA THR A 119 -9.24 -10.42 4.39
C THR A 119 -9.36 -11.00 2.99
N ALA A 120 -10.26 -11.98 2.77
CA ALA A 120 -10.49 -12.60 1.47
C ALA A 120 -10.91 -11.56 0.40
N SER A 121 -11.92 -10.73 0.71
CA SER A 121 -12.38 -9.69 -0.22
C SER A 121 -11.31 -8.66 -0.52
N ALA A 122 -10.49 -8.30 0.48
CA ALA A 122 -9.38 -7.38 0.31
C ALA A 122 -8.25 -7.97 -0.56
N ALA A 123 -7.96 -9.26 -0.41
CA ALA A 123 -6.98 -9.97 -1.22
C ALA A 123 -7.38 -9.95 -2.70
N VAL A 124 -8.64 -10.31 -3.01
CA VAL A 124 -9.21 -10.28 -4.36
C VAL A 124 -9.14 -8.86 -4.95
N GLU A 125 -9.53 -7.83 -4.19
CA GLU A 125 -9.47 -6.44 -4.66
C GLU A 125 -8.04 -6.00 -5.00
N VAL A 126 -7.06 -6.33 -4.14
CA VAL A 126 -5.66 -5.97 -4.40
C VAL A 126 -5.14 -6.70 -5.65
N ILE A 127 -5.46 -7.99 -5.85
CA ILE A 127 -5.05 -8.73 -7.05
C ILE A 127 -5.68 -8.12 -8.31
N ARG A 128 -6.98 -7.81 -8.28
CA ARG A 128 -7.69 -7.18 -9.41
C ARG A 128 -7.16 -5.81 -9.77
N SER A 129 -6.65 -5.05 -8.78
CA SER A 129 -6.11 -3.71 -9.00
C SER A 129 -4.75 -3.70 -9.72
N ALA A 130 -4.07 -4.84 -9.80
CA ALA A 130 -2.78 -4.94 -10.48
C ALA A 130 -2.91 -4.71 -11.99
N THR A 131 -2.06 -3.82 -12.52
CA THR A 131 -2.01 -3.48 -13.95
C THR A 131 -0.67 -3.82 -14.60
N ARG A 132 0.41 -3.96 -13.83
CA ARG A 132 1.77 -4.23 -14.33
C ARG A 132 2.46 -5.37 -13.58
N THR A 133 2.43 -5.34 -12.26
CA THR A 133 3.17 -6.28 -11.42
C THR A 133 2.34 -6.73 -10.23
N LEU A 134 2.47 -8.00 -9.87
CA LEU A 134 1.85 -8.58 -8.69
C LEU A 134 2.90 -9.41 -7.94
N LEU A 135 3.09 -9.13 -6.66
CA LEU A 135 3.97 -9.87 -5.77
C LEU A 135 3.13 -10.54 -4.68
N LEU A 136 3.22 -11.87 -4.59
CA LEU A 136 2.58 -12.62 -3.50
C LEU A 136 3.63 -13.38 -2.71
N THR A 137 3.52 -13.35 -1.38
CA THR A 137 4.35 -14.17 -0.50
C THR A 137 3.48 -14.94 0.47
N SER A 138 3.77 -16.23 0.70
CA SER A 138 3.08 -17.03 1.70
C SER A 138 3.93 -18.20 2.18
N TYR A 139 3.80 -18.52 3.47
CA TYR A 139 4.41 -19.73 4.04
C TYR A 139 3.68 -21.01 3.60
N ALA A 140 2.36 -20.99 3.55
CA ALA A 140 1.51 -22.09 3.13
C ALA A 140 0.47 -21.60 2.11
N ALA A 141 0.07 -22.46 1.18
CA ALA A 141 -0.99 -22.17 0.22
C ALA A 141 -1.78 -23.45 -0.08
N PHE A 142 -3.09 -23.42 0.17
CA PHE A 142 -4.02 -24.51 -0.23
C PHE A 142 -5.48 -24.02 -0.14
N GLY A 143 -6.38 -24.66 -0.90
CA GLY A 143 -7.82 -24.39 -0.86
C GLY A 143 -8.23 -23.00 -1.36
N ILE A 144 -7.39 -22.33 -2.14
CA ILE A 144 -7.53 -20.92 -2.55
C ILE A 144 -7.93 -20.78 -4.02
N GLN A 145 -8.91 -21.55 -4.46
CA GLN A 145 -9.34 -21.58 -5.86
C GLN A 145 -9.64 -20.18 -6.42
N GLU A 146 -10.40 -19.36 -5.69
CA GLU A 146 -10.72 -17.99 -6.08
C GLU A 146 -9.47 -17.11 -6.27
N ILE A 147 -8.49 -17.23 -5.37
CA ILE A 147 -7.23 -16.48 -5.48
C ILE A 147 -6.42 -16.93 -6.72
N VAL A 148 -6.40 -18.24 -7.01
CA VAL A 148 -5.73 -18.77 -8.21
C VAL A 148 -6.40 -18.26 -9.48
N GLU A 149 -7.73 -18.22 -9.52
CA GLU A 149 -8.49 -17.65 -10.65
C GLU A 149 -8.18 -16.17 -10.85
N GLU A 150 -8.20 -15.37 -9.80
CA GLU A 150 -7.88 -13.93 -9.87
C GLU A 150 -6.43 -13.66 -10.32
N ILE A 151 -5.49 -14.49 -9.87
CA ILE A 151 -4.09 -14.40 -10.34
C ILE A 151 -4.00 -14.78 -11.81
N THR A 152 -4.72 -15.81 -12.25
CA THR A 152 -4.77 -16.21 -13.67
C THR A 152 -5.30 -15.05 -14.52
N GLU A 153 -6.42 -14.47 -14.13
CA GLU A 153 -7.00 -13.33 -14.84
C GLU A 153 -6.05 -12.11 -14.87
N ALA A 154 -5.31 -11.86 -13.77
CA ALA A 154 -4.30 -10.80 -13.75
C ALA A 154 -3.17 -11.09 -14.75
N ALA A 155 -2.65 -12.32 -14.78
CA ALA A 155 -1.62 -12.73 -15.72
C ALA A 155 -2.11 -12.68 -17.17
N ASP A 156 -3.35 -13.12 -17.45
CA ASP A 156 -3.98 -13.02 -18.78
C ASP A 156 -4.12 -11.56 -19.27
N ARG A 157 -4.22 -10.60 -18.33
CA ARG A 157 -4.15 -9.15 -18.65
C ARG A 157 -2.74 -8.65 -18.91
N GLY A 158 -1.71 -9.49 -18.82
CA GLY A 158 -0.29 -9.13 -19.01
C GLY A 158 0.41 -8.64 -17.73
N VAL A 159 -0.15 -8.90 -16.55
CA VAL A 159 0.49 -8.59 -15.27
C VAL A 159 1.60 -9.59 -14.99
N SER A 160 2.83 -9.11 -14.72
CA SER A 160 3.94 -9.96 -14.30
C SER A 160 3.77 -10.39 -12.84
N VAL A 161 3.54 -11.68 -12.61
CA VAL A 161 3.24 -12.26 -11.30
C VAL A 161 4.46 -12.94 -10.70
N ASN A 162 4.84 -12.56 -9.48
CA ASN A 162 5.91 -13.17 -8.71
C ASN A 162 5.35 -13.84 -7.45
N LEU A 163 5.41 -15.16 -7.38
CA LEU A 163 4.98 -15.98 -6.25
C LEU A 163 6.20 -16.40 -5.44
N VAL A 164 6.38 -15.88 -4.22
CA VAL A 164 7.46 -16.26 -3.30
C VAL A 164 6.89 -17.18 -2.24
N LEU A 165 7.16 -18.47 -2.35
CA LEU A 165 6.51 -19.48 -1.55
C LEU A 165 7.53 -20.31 -0.75
N GLU A 166 7.12 -20.75 0.43
CA GLU A 166 7.80 -21.86 1.10
C GLU A 166 7.39 -23.17 0.42
N THR A 167 8.35 -24.08 0.25
CA THR A 167 8.09 -25.39 -0.32
C THR A 167 8.33 -26.47 0.72
N ALA A 168 7.69 -27.63 0.58
CA ALA A 168 7.90 -28.76 1.51
C ALA A 168 9.40 -29.13 1.63
N ARG A 169 10.13 -29.08 0.53
CA ARG A 169 11.59 -29.32 0.49
C ARG A 169 12.38 -28.24 1.23
N SER A 170 12.00 -26.99 1.07
CA SER A 170 12.68 -25.86 1.71
C SER A 170 12.32 -25.73 3.19
N ALA A 171 11.10 -26.11 3.58
CA ALA A 171 10.63 -26.12 4.97
C ALA A 171 11.26 -27.24 5.82
N GLY A 172 12.07 -28.13 5.23
CA GLY A 172 12.71 -29.22 5.96
C GLY A 172 11.74 -30.21 6.59
N GLY A 173 10.62 -30.51 5.90
CA GLY A 173 9.59 -31.44 6.36
C GLY A 173 8.57 -30.84 7.34
N ARG A 174 8.56 -29.51 7.57
CA ARG A 174 7.57 -28.84 8.42
C ARG A 174 6.24 -28.59 7.70
N LEU A 175 6.26 -28.53 6.36
CA LEU A 175 5.06 -28.53 5.54
C LEU A 175 4.75 -29.98 5.14
N HIS A 176 3.56 -30.46 5.48
CA HIS A 176 3.11 -31.80 5.17
C HIS A 176 1.96 -31.78 4.15
N GLY A 177 2.03 -32.67 3.15
CA GLY A 177 0.95 -32.91 2.20
C GLY A 177 0.61 -31.68 1.33
N GLU A 178 -0.66 -31.32 1.31
CA GLU A 178 -1.24 -30.32 0.42
C GLU A 178 -0.81 -28.86 0.66
N THR A 179 -0.03 -28.59 1.71
CA THR A 179 0.42 -27.23 2.04
C THR A 179 1.61 -26.73 1.21
N ASP A 180 2.13 -27.52 0.28
CA ASP A 180 3.16 -27.07 -0.66
C ASP A 180 2.55 -26.10 -1.67
N GLY A 181 3.01 -24.83 -1.64
CA GLY A 181 2.51 -23.79 -2.53
C GLY A 181 2.59 -24.14 -4.03
N ARG A 182 3.49 -25.05 -4.44
CA ARG A 182 3.57 -25.51 -5.84
C ARG A 182 2.34 -26.30 -6.27
N ILE A 183 1.68 -26.99 -5.35
CA ILE A 183 0.46 -27.76 -5.61
C ILE A 183 -0.70 -26.76 -5.78
N ALA A 184 -0.86 -25.83 -4.85
CA ALA A 184 -1.94 -24.83 -4.90
C ALA A 184 -1.92 -24.00 -6.21
N PHE A 185 -0.74 -23.63 -6.67
CA PHE A 185 -0.56 -22.83 -7.89
C PHE A 185 -0.22 -23.63 -9.14
N HIS A 186 -0.44 -24.96 -9.12
CA HIS A 186 -0.06 -25.82 -10.24
C HIS A 186 -0.75 -25.45 -11.57
N ALA A 187 -1.96 -24.89 -11.53
CA ALA A 187 -2.69 -24.44 -12.72
C ALA A 187 -1.93 -23.32 -13.46
N LEU A 188 -1.16 -22.49 -12.75
CA LEU A 188 -0.40 -21.37 -13.30
C LEU A 188 0.97 -21.75 -13.89
N ARG A 189 1.38 -23.01 -13.80
CA ARG A 189 2.75 -23.46 -14.14
C ARG A 189 3.23 -23.21 -15.57
N PHE A 190 2.31 -23.04 -16.48
CA PHE A 190 2.64 -22.80 -17.91
C PHE A 190 2.40 -21.34 -18.32
N HIS A 191 1.90 -20.49 -17.43
CA HIS A 191 1.69 -19.11 -17.78
C HIS A 191 3.02 -18.37 -17.88
N PRO A 192 3.35 -17.71 -19.00
CA PRO A 192 4.67 -17.09 -19.22
C PRO A 192 4.97 -15.95 -18.25
N ASP A 193 3.94 -15.24 -17.80
CA ASP A 193 4.06 -14.09 -16.88
C ASP A 193 4.00 -14.48 -15.40
N VAL A 194 3.91 -15.78 -15.06
CA VAL A 194 3.91 -16.25 -13.67
C VAL A 194 5.26 -16.88 -13.31
N HIS A 195 5.89 -16.33 -12.28
CA HIS A 195 7.23 -16.71 -11.83
C HIS A 195 7.19 -17.20 -10.37
N LEU A 196 7.68 -18.43 -10.15
CA LEU A 196 7.76 -19.00 -8.83
C LEU A 196 9.17 -18.83 -8.25
N TRP A 197 9.26 -18.34 -7.01
CA TRP A 197 10.49 -18.10 -6.28
C TRP A 197 10.49 -18.83 -4.94
N GLN A 198 11.65 -19.23 -4.48
CA GLN A 198 11.84 -19.75 -3.12
C GLN A 198 13.10 -19.18 -2.49
N TRP A 199 13.16 -19.12 -1.18
CA TRP A 199 14.38 -18.77 -0.47
C TRP A 199 15.40 -19.91 -0.59
N ALA A 200 16.62 -19.61 -1.08
CA ALA A 200 17.68 -20.59 -1.29
C ALA A 200 18.08 -21.27 0.03
N ASN A 201 18.21 -22.60 0.00
CA ASN A 201 18.46 -23.39 1.21
C ASN A 201 19.83 -23.12 1.85
N ALA A 202 20.86 -22.81 1.04
CA ALA A 202 22.22 -22.55 1.50
C ALA A 202 22.30 -21.28 2.35
N GLU A 203 21.48 -20.29 2.05
CA GLU A 203 21.52 -18.95 2.65
C GLU A 203 20.62 -18.79 3.88
N ARG A 204 19.93 -19.86 4.33
CA ARG A 204 18.96 -19.80 5.43
C ARG A 204 19.56 -19.91 6.82
N ARG A 205 20.85 -20.09 6.98
CA ARG A 205 21.50 -20.19 8.30
C ARG A 205 21.77 -18.81 8.85
N GLY A 206 20.98 -18.41 9.86
CA GLY A 206 21.25 -17.21 10.64
C GLY A 206 22.47 -17.36 11.55
N SER A 207 22.94 -16.25 12.13
CA SER A 207 24.05 -16.19 13.09
C SER A 207 23.87 -17.11 14.32
N SER A 208 22.63 -17.48 14.66
CA SER A 208 22.28 -18.42 15.73
C SER A 208 22.37 -19.91 15.34
N GLY A 209 22.78 -20.22 14.10
CA GLY A 209 22.77 -21.61 13.56
C GLY A 209 21.37 -22.17 13.28
N ARG A 210 20.30 -21.43 13.63
CA ARG A 210 18.92 -21.82 13.33
C ARG A 210 18.59 -21.49 11.89
N ARG A 211 17.78 -22.35 11.27
CA ARG A 211 17.31 -22.16 9.91
C ARG A 211 16.12 -21.20 9.86
N GLY A 212 16.23 -20.13 9.09
CA GLY A 212 15.10 -19.23 8.80
C GLY A 212 14.03 -19.89 7.93
N SER A 213 12.82 -19.37 7.95
CA SER A 213 11.73 -19.72 7.03
C SER A 213 11.14 -18.47 6.41
N MET A 214 10.64 -18.57 5.18
CA MET A 214 9.91 -17.50 4.53
C MET A 214 8.52 -17.44 5.15
N HIS A 215 8.30 -16.47 6.05
CA HIS A 215 7.06 -16.37 6.82
C HIS A 215 6.29 -15.06 6.55
N ALA A 216 6.71 -14.30 5.54
CA ALA A 216 5.99 -13.11 5.10
C ALA A 216 4.66 -13.50 4.43
N LYS A 217 3.63 -12.68 4.64
CA LYS A 217 2.32 -12.78 3.99
C LYS A 217 2.02 -11.42 3.37
N VAL A 218 2.18 -11.36 2.06
CA VAL A 218 2.13 -10.12 1.28
C VAL A 218 1.37 -10.37 0.00
N ILE A 219 0.47 -9.46 -0.38
CA ILE A 219 -0.06 -9.33 -1.73
C ILE A 219 0.13 -7.87 -2.13
N ALA A 220 1.05 -7.59 -3.05
CA ALA A 220 1.35 -6.23 -3.47
C ALA A 220 1.11 -6.03 -4.96
N ALA A 221 0.33 -5.00 -5.30
CA ALA A 221 -0.01 -4.61 -6.66
C ALA A 221 0.70 -3.31 -7.06
N ASP A 222 1.39 -3.31 -8.18
CA ASP A 222 1.97 -2.14 -8.89
C ASP A 222 2.83 -1.19 -8.05
N ARG A 223 3.40 -1.64 -6.94
CA ARG A 223 4.19 -0.79 -6.03
C ARG A 223 3.38 0.33 -5.34
N SER A 224 2.04 0.25 -5.35
CA SER A 224 1.15 1.29 -4.80
C SER A 224 0.19 0.77 -3.74
N THR A 225 -0.18 -0.50 -3.82
CA THR A 225 -1.14 -1.10 -2.90
C THR A 225 -0.59 -2.42 -2.38
N VAL A 226 -0.71 -2.68 -1.08
CA VAL A 226 -0.31 -3.94 -0.48
C VAL A 226 -1.29 -4.38 0.61
N LEU A 227 -1.62 -5.66 0.62
CA LEU A 227 -2.20 -6.34 1.77
C LEU A 227 -1.08 -7.03 2.54
N LEU A 228 -0.93 -6.67 3.81
CA LEU A 228 -0.02 -7.28 4.77
C LEU A 228 -0.82 -7.88 5.92
N GLY A 229 -0.41 -9.04 6.44
CA GLY A 229 -1.13 -9.60 7.59
C GLY A 229 -0.54 -10.88 8.14
N SER A 230 -1.32 -11.51 9.00
CA SER A 230 -1.01 -12.81 9.59
C SER A 230 -1.51 -13.98 8.73
N ALA A 231 -2.53 -13.76 7.87
CA ALA A 231 -3.17 -14.76 7.05
C ALA A 231 -2.23 -15.35 5.97
N ASN A 232 -2.04 -16.67 5.98
CA ASN A 232 -1.47 -17.39 4.85
C ASN A 232 -2.45 -17.43 3.66
N LEU A 233 -1.98 -17.80 2.48
CA LEU A 233 -2.83 -18.09 1.32
C LEU A 233 -3.50 -19.46 1.49
N THR A 234 -4.38 -19.57 2.48
CA THR A 234 -5.11 -20.81 2.80
C THR A 234 -6.57 -20.52 3.08
N ASP A 235 -7.44 -21.46 2.71
CA ASP A 235 -8.88 -21.35 2.95
C ASP A 235 -9.20 -21.08 4.43
N ASN A 236 -8.59 -21.84 5.34
CA ASN A 236 -8.78 -21.65 6.77
C ASN A 236 -8.35 -20.26 7.27
N ALA A 237 -7.25 -19.69 6.72
CA ALA A 237 -6.79 -18.36 7.11
C ALA A 237 -7.74 -17.26 6.63
N TYR A 238 -8.43 -17.48 5.53
CA TYR A 238 -9.35 -16.49 4.97
C TYR A 238 -10.76 -16.59 5.56
N ASN A 239 -11.19 -17.77 5.99
CA ASN A 239 -12.57 -18.02 6.39
C ASN A 239 -12.74 -18.35 7.89
N ASP A 240 -11.85 -19.14 8.49
CA ASP A 240 -12.06 -19.75 9.80
C ASP A 240 -11.18 -19.19 10.91
N ASN A 241 -9.89 -18.92 10.59
CA ASN A 241 -8.94 -18.43 11.58
C ASN A 241 -9.22 -16.98 11.95
N LEU A 242 -8.90 -16.60 13.19
CA LEU A 242 -8.82 -15.20 13.57
C LEU A 242 -7.50 -14.61 13.06
N GLU A 243 -7.57 -13.87 11.97
CA GLU A 243 -6.42 -13.21 11.36
C GLU A 243 -6.65 -11.69 11.30
N VAL A 244 -5.56 -10.94 11.31
CA VAL A 244 -5.58 -9.49 11.18
C VAL A 244 -4.57 -9.06 10.12
N GLY A 245 -4.96 -8.09 9.32
CA GLY A 245 -4.10 -7.48 8.32
C GLY A 245 -4.44 -6.02 8.05
N ALA A 246 -3.71 -5.44 7.14
CA ALA A 246 -3.95 -4.09 6.66
C ALA A 246 -3.75 -4.01 5.15
N VAL A 247 -4.66 -3.34 4.46
CA VAL A 247 -4.44 -2.85 3.10
C VAL A 247 -3.83 -1.45 3.20
N ILE A 248 -2.64 -1.30 2.68
CA ILE A 248 -1.90 -0.03 2.66
C ILE A 248 -1.84 0.47 1.23
N ARG A 249 -2.33 1.69 1.00
CA ARG A 249 -2.19 2.41 -0.27
C ARG A 249 -1.22 3.56 -0.06
N ASP A 250 0.06 3.29 -0.27
CA ASP A 250 1.16 4.24 -0.13
C ASP A 250 2.28 3.86 -1.11
N PRO A 251 2.42 4.58 -2.24
CA PRO A 251 3.42 4.25 -3.25
C PRO A 251 4.87 4.28 -2.74
N ILE A 252 5.16 5.07 -1.71
CA ILE A 252 6.52 5.15 -1.14
C ILE A 252 6.80 3.93 -0.27
N ALA A 253 5.90 3.60 0.66
CA ALA A 253 6.07 2.46 1.54
C ALA A 253 6.00 1.13 0.79
N VAL A 254 4.98 0.97 -0.08
CA VAL A 254 4.78 -0.23 -0.90
C VAL A 254 5.92 -0.39 -1.90
N GLY A 255 6.37 0.73 -2.52
CA GLY A 255 7.52 0.74 -3.41
C GLY A 255 8.78 0.17 -2.75
N LYS A 256 9.11 0.62 -1.54
CA LYS A 256 10.26 0.10 -0.76
C LYS A 256 10.15 -1.40 -0.46
N LEU A 257 8.94 -1.87 -0.12
CA LEU A 257 8.70 -3.30 0.12
C LEU A 257 8.92 -4.13 -1.14
N VAL A 258 8.34 -3.73 -2.26
CA VAL A 258 8.49 -4.42 -3.55
C VAL A 258 9.94 -4.39 -4.02
N ASP A 259 10.65 -3.25 -3.88
CA ASP A 259 12.08 -3.14 -4.21
C ASP A 259 12.94 -4.10 -3.38
N HIS A 260 12.63 -4.25 -2.10
CA HIS A 260 13.32 -5.22 -1.25
C HIS A 260 13.21 -6.64 -1.82
N PHE A 261 12.00 -7.13 -2.12
CA PHE A 261 11.83 -8.46 -2.71
C PHE A 261 12.46 -8.58 -4.09
N THR A 262 12.33 -7.55 -4.94
CA THR A 262 12.96 -7.51 -6.27
C THR A 262 14.48 -7.61 -6.17
N THR A 263 15.08 -6.93 -5.21
CA THR A 263 16.53 -7.03 -4.96
C THR A 263 16.93 -8.44 -4.53
N LEU A 264 16.15 -9.08 -3.66
CA LEU A 264 16.41 -10.47 -3.25
C LEU A 264 16.31 -11.47 -4.41
N MET A 265 15.52 -11.17 -5.44
CA MET A 265 15.37 -11.99 -6.66
C MET A 265 16.50 -11.80 -7.67
N HIS A 266 17.06 -10.60 -7.79
CA HIS A 266 17.92 -10.20 -8.91
C HIS A 266 19.32 -9.73 -8.50
N SER A 267 19.70 -9.75 -7.21
CA SER A 267 21.06 -9.41 -6.78
C SER A 267 22.07 -10.50 -7.16
N GLU A 268 23.36 -10.16 -7.24
CA GLU A 268 24.45 -11.12 -7.50
C GLU A 268 24.47 -12.31 -6.50
N SER A 269 24.01 -12.07 -5.27
CA SER A 269 23.78 -13.08 -4.23
C SER A 269 22.29 -13.35 -4.07
N SER A 270 21.55 -13.65 -5.17
CA SER A 270 20.10 -13.82 -5.10
C SER A 270 19.69 -14.83 -4.02
N LEU A 271 19.09 -14.29 -2.95
CA LEU A 271 18.59 -15.09 -1.82
C LEU A 271 17.30 -15.83 -2.22
N LEU A 272 16.53 -15.24 -3.15
CA LEU A 272 15.36 -15.87 -3.77
C LEU A 272 15.76 -16.41 -5.13
N VAL A 273 15.62 -17.73 -5.30
CA VAL A 273 15.92 -18.43 -6.55
C VAL A 273 14.64 -18.78 -7.28
N ARG A 274 14.66 -18.56 -8.60
CA ARG A 274 13.53 -18.93 -9.46
C ARG A 274 13.45 -20.46 -9.55
N LEU A 275 12.26 -21.00 -9.32
CA LEU A 275 11.99 -22.42 -9.49
C LEU A 275 11.49 -22.68 -10.90
N PRO A 276 12.04 -23.71 -11.60
CA PRO A 276 11.38 -24.22 -12.79
C PRO A 276 10.06 -24.89 -12.37
N TRP A 277 9.03 -24.68 -13.15
CA TRP A 277 7.85 -25.53 -13.05
C TRP A 277 8.23 -26.94 -13.57
N VAL A 278 8.47 -27.87 -12.64
CA VAL A 278 8.79 -29.27 -13.02
C VAL A 278 7.51 -29.91 -13.53
N PRO A 279 7.48 -30.49 -14.75
CA PRO A 279 6.38 -31.33 -15.16
C PRO A 279 6.19 -32.42 -14.11
N SER A 280 4.95 -32.68 -13.67
CA SER A 280 4.65 -33.87 -12.89
C SER A 280 5.17 -35.06 -13.68
N GLN A 281 6.17 -35.76 -13.15
CA GLN A 281 6.48 -37.10 -13.66
C GLN A 281 5.20 -37.89 -13.48
N GLY A 282 4.51 -38.18 -14.57
CA GLY A 282 3.41 -39.15 -14.56
C GLY A 282 3.95 -40.39 -13.87
N ASN A 283 3.24 -40.86 -12.87
CA ASN A 283 3.42 -42.22 -12.38
C ASN A 283 3.25 -43.15 -13.59
N GLY A 284 4.35 -43.49 -14.20
CA GLY A 284 4.41 -44.61 -15.14
C GLY A 284 3.92 -45.81 -14.34
N VAL A 285 2.66 -46.16 -14.53
CA VAL A 285 2.18 -47.50 -14.22
C VAL A 285 3.01 -48.39 -15.15
N ASP A 286 3.98 -49.04 -14.57
CA ASP A 286 4.75 -50.11 -15.21
C ASP A 286 3.75 -51.26 -15.50
N GLU A 287 3.13 -51.22 -16.69
CA GLU A 287 2.43 -52.36 -17.25
C GLU A 287 3.46 -53.29 -17.90
N SER A 288 4.26 -53.92 -17.09
CA SER A 288 5.03 -55.08 -17.52
C SER A 288 5.06 -56.10 -16.41
N ASP A 289 4.10 -56.98 -16.34
CA ASP A 289 4.34 -58.41 -16.36
C ASP A 289 3.02 -59.19 -16.26
N GLY A 290 2.67 -59.78 -17.35
CA GLY A 290 1.53 -60.66 -17.48
C GLY A 290 1.72 -61.60 -18.66
N ARG A 291 2.81 -62.39 -18.69
CA ARG A 291 2.90 -63.61 -19.51
C ARG A 291 3.88 -64.58 -18.90
N THR A 292 3.39 -65.54 -18.23
CA THR A 292 3.51 -67.00 -18.51
C THR A 292 2.70 -67.78 -17.46
#